data_a6c390faca739fa277e4c9b6d5219e97
#
_entry.id   a6c390faca739fa277e4c9b6d5219e97
#
_cell.length_a   1.000
_cell.length_b   1.000
_cell.length_c   1.000
_cell.angle_alpha   90.00
_cell.angle_beta   90.00
_cell.angle_gamma   90.00
#
_symmetry.space_group_name_H-M   'P 1'
#
loop_
_entity.id
_entity.type
_entity.pdbx_description
1 polymer ?
#
loop_
_entity_poly.entity_id
_entity_poly.type
_entity_poly.pdbx_seq_one_letter_code
_entity_poly.pdbx_strand_id
1 'polypeptide(L)'
;MTIARNILLVLHIIGFLGILGTLLSQIPKPQKRILGGAMHSALLSLITGIALVGIRTSLHSSDPAMWDEPNHMKVGIKFVILAIILVLGYKNVKKPVVSTKVWAIMIALAVVNLVIALAP
;
A
#
# COMPACT_ATOMS: atom_id res chain seq x y z
N MET A 1 8.14 17.14 13.42
CA MET A 1 8.12 16.24 12.26
C MET A 1 8.28 14.76 12.58
N THR A 2 9.12 14.42 13.55
CA THR A 2 9.33 13.02 13.93
C THR A 2 8.04 12.35 14.44
N ILE A 3 7.26 13.04 15.26
CA ILE A 3 5.97 12.53 15.74
C ILE A 3 4.99 12.38 14.59
N ALA A 4 4.91 13.37 13.70
CA ALA A 4 4.05 13.31 12.53
C ALA A 4 4.44 12.15 11.61
N ARG A 5 5.74 11.93 11.39
CA ARG A 5 6.26 10.79 10.62
C ARG A 5 5.83 9.47 11.25
N ASN A 6 5.95 9.33 12.55
CA ASN A 6 5.60 8.09 13.24
C ASN A 6 4.11 7.79 13.15
N ILE A 7 3.26 8.81 13.29
CA ILE A 7 1.81 8.67 13.13
C ILE A 7 1.47 8.24 11.71
N LEU A 8 2.05 8.90 10.70
CA LEU A 8 1.81 8.57 9.29
C LEU A 8 2.31 7.16 8.96
N LEU A 9 3.45 6.75 9.52
CA LEU A 9 3.98 5.40 9.32
C LEU A 9 3.03 4.35 9.87
N VAL A 10 2.48 4.55 11.06
CA VAL A 10 1.49 3.64 11.64
C VAL A 10 0.24 3.57 10.77
N LEU A 11 -0.27 4.71 10.31
CA LEU A 11 -1.44 4.76 9.42
C LEU A 11 -1.16 4.07 8.09
N HIS A 12 0.04 4.22 7.54
CA HIS A 12 0.46 3.57 6.31
C HIS A 12 0.48 2.04 6.46
N ILE A 13 1.03 1.55 7.56
CA ILE A 13 1.06 0.12 7.88
C ILE A 13 -0.36 -0.42 8.07
N ILE A 14 -1.22 0.30 8.79
CA ILE A 14 -2.63 -0.08 8.98
C ILE A 14 -3.34 -0.16 7.62
N GLY A 15 -3.13 0.82 6.75
CA GLY A 15 -3.69 0.81 5.40
C GLY A 15 -3.24 -0.41 4.59
N PHE A 16 -1.96 -0.73 4.66
CA PHE A 16 -1.41 -1.90 3.98
C PHE A 16 -2.00 -3.21 4.53
N LEU A 17 -2.04 -3.35 5.85
CA LEU A 17 -2.64 -4.52 6.50
C LEU A 17 -4.13 -4.65 6.18
N GLY A 18 -4.82 -3.53 6.04
CA GLY A 18 -6.23 -3.51 5.62
C GLY A 18 -6.41 -4.07 4.22
N ILE A 19 -5.53 -3.70 3.26
CA ILE A 19 -5.55 -4.26 1.91
C ILE A 19 -5.34 -5.78 1.97
N LEU A 20 -4.25 -6.19 2.57
CA LEU A 20 -3.86 -7.60 2.60
C LEU A 20 -4.86 -8.43 3.41
N GLY A 21 -5.29 -7.92 4.55
CA GLY A 21 -6.25 -8.61 5.41
C GLY A 21 -7.60 -8.83 4.75
N THR A 22 -8.14 -7.81 4.06
CA THR A 22 -9.42 -7.96 3.35
C THR A 22 -9.31 -8.92 2.18
N LEU A 23 -8.19 -8.92 1.45
CA LEU A 23 -7.97 -9.88 0.36
C LEU A 23 -7.82 -11.30 0.90
N LEU A 24 -7.04 -11.48 1.96
CA LEU A 24 -6.82 -12.80 2.56
C LEU A 24 -8.09 -13.36 3.19
N SER A 25 -9.00 -12.50 3.67
CA SER A 25 -10.28 -12.94 4.25
C SER A 25 -11.17 -13.70 3.25
N GLN A 26 -10.89 -13.57 1.95
CA GLN A 26 -11.62 -14.27 0.92
C GLN A 26 -11.11 -15.69 0.64
N ILE A 27 -10.00 -16.12 1.24
CA ILE A 27 -9.38 -17.42 0.98
C ILE A 27 -10.39 -18.58 1.12
N PRO A 28 -11.16 -18.68 2.23
CA PRO A 28 -12.06 -19.81 2.41
C PRO A 28 -13.31 -19.74 1.55
N LYS A 29 -13.55 -18.61 0.89
CA LYS A 29 -14.78 -18.41 0.11
C LYS A 29 -14.59 -18.93 -1.30
N PRO A 30 -15.54 -19.74 -1.83
CA PRO A 30 -15.46 -20.23 -3.20
C PRO A 30 -15.61 -19.11 -4.23
N GLN A 31 -16.36 -18.05 -3.90
CA GLN A 31 -16.53 -16.86 -4.72
C GLN A 31 -15.74 -15.71 -4.13
N LYS A 32 -14.75 -15.20 -4.87
CA LYS A 32 -13.92 -14.09 -4.42
C LYS A 32 -14.61 -12.77 -4.70
N ARG A 33 -14.34 -11.79 -3.83
CA ARG A 33 -14.87 -10.45 -3.94
C ARG A 33 -13.84 -9.43 -3.45
N ILE A 34 -13.82 -8.26 -4.10
CA ILE A 34 -13.02 -7.14 -3.64
C ILE A 34 -13.90 -6.28 -2.73
N LEU A 35 -13.55 -6.23 -1.46
CA LEU A 35 -14.30 -5.48 -0.47
C LEU A 35 -13.99 -3.99 -0.55
N GLY A 36 -15.00 -3.14 -0.30
CA GLY A 36 -14.81 -1.69 -0.26
C GLY A 36 -13.76 -1.26 0.76
N GLY A 37 -13.63 -1.98 1.88
CA GLY A 37 -12.59 -1.74 2.87
C GLY A 37 -11.18 -1.87 2.32
N ALA A 38 -10.97 -2.78 1.35
CA ALA A 38 -9.67 -2.91 0.68
C ALA A 38 -9.33 -1.61 -0.08
N MET A 39 -10.30 -1.00 -0.75
CA MET A 39 -10.07 0.21 -1.52
C MET A 39 -9.84 1.42 -0.62
N HIS A 40 -10.59 1.55 0.47
CA HIS A 40 -10.34 2.61 1.45
C HIS A 40 -8.96 2.46 2.09
N SER A 41 -8.56 1.24 2.41
CA SER A 41 -7.23 0.94 2.95
C SER A 41 -6.12 1.27 1.94
N ALA A 42 -6.34 0.98 0.66
CA ALA A 42 -5.38 1.30 -0.40
C ALA A 42 -5.21 2.81 -0.55
N LEU A 43 -6.30 3.58 -0.52
CA LEU A 43 -6.22 5.04 -0.56
C LEU A 43 -5.50 5.61 0.66
N LEU A 44 -5.79 5.09 1.85
CA LEU A 44 -5.08 5.49 3.06
C LEU A 44 -3.58 5.23 2.93
N SER A 45 -3.20 4.06 2.44
CA SER A 45 -1.80 3.70 2.23
C SER A 45 -1.12 4.62 1.22
N LEU A 46 -1.81 4.96 0.13
CA LEU A 46 -1.29 5.88 -0.89
C LEU A 46 -1.06 7.28 -0.32
N ILE A 47 -2.06 7.84 0.34
CA ILE A 47 -1.99 9.20 0.88
C ILE A 47 -0.90 9.29 1.95
N THR A 48 -0.86 8.33 2.88
CA THR A 48 0.15 8.31 3.94
C THR A 48 1.55 8.06 3.38
N GLY A 49 1.66 7.24 2.34
CA GLY A 49 2.94 6.99 1.65
C GLY A 49 3.50 8.25 1.00
N ILE A 50 2.67 9.01 0.30
CA ILE A 50 3.07 10.28 -0.31
C ILE A 50 3.51 11.28 0.78
N ALA A 51 2.75 11.38 1.86
CA ALA A 51 3.10 12.26 2.97
C ALA A 51 4.41 11.85 3.64
N LEU A 52 4.65 10.54 3.80
CA LEU A 52 5.91 10.02 4.37
C LEU A 52 7.12 10.38 3.51
N VAL A 53 7.00 10.30 2.19
CA VAL A 53 8.08 10.69 1.27
C VAL A 53 8.39 12.17 1.42
N GLY A 54 7.36 13.01 1.50
CA GLY A 54 7.52 14.45 1.70
C GLY A 54 8.22 14.77 3.03
N ILE A 55 7.81 14.11 4.11
CA ILE A 55 8.44 14.28 5.42
C ILE A 55 9.88 13.80 5.41
N ARG A 56 10.17 12.65 4.78
CA ARG A 56 11.53 12.12 4.68
C ARG A 56 12.45 13.10 3.95
N THR A 57 11.97 13.69 2.86
CA THR A 57 12.70 14.71 2.11
C THR A 57 13.02 15.92 3.01
N SER A 58 12.05 16.37 3.78
CA SER A 58 12.20 17.48 4.71
C SER A 58 13.20 17.17 5.83
N LEU A 59 13.14 15.96 6.40
CA LEU A 59 14.07 15.50 7.44
C LEU A 59 15.49 15.39 6.90
N HIS A 60 15.65 14.90 5.66
CA HIS A 60 16.97 14.83 5.02
C HIS A 60 17.57 16.23 4.84
N SER A 61 16.77 17.21 4.42
CA SER A 61 17.22 18.60 4.27
C SER A 61 17.65 19.24 5.59
N SER A 62 16.93 18.93 6.68
CA SER A 62 17.20 19.48 8.01
C SER A 62 18.38 18.80 8.71
N ASP A 63 18.52 17.50 8.55
CA ASP A 63 19.54 16.70 9.22
C ASP A 63 19.97 15.53 8.32
N PRO A 64 20.79 15.81 7.29
CA PRO A 64 21.21 14.78 6.33
C PRO A 64 22.09 13.70 6.96
N ALA A 65 22.72 13.94 8.11
CA ALA A 65 23.52 12.94 8.80
C ALA A 65 22.65 11.85 9.44
N MET A 66 21.45 12.22 9.92
CA MET A 66 20.53 11.29 10.58
C MET A 66 19.52 10.67 9.63
N TRP A 67 19.09 11.42 8.61
CA TRP A 67 18.03 11.01 7.69
C TRP A 67 18.53 10.94 6.26
N ASP A 68 18.53 9.74 5.70
CA ASP A 68 18.89 9.54 4.30
C ASP A 68 17.81 10.12 3.38
N GLU A 69 18.23 10.48 2.17
CA GLU A 69 17.31 10.85 1.11
C GLU A 69 16.40 9.65 0.77
N PRO A 70 15.10 9.89 0.45
CA PRO A 70 14.24 8.79 0.00
C PRO A 70 14.81 8.10 -1.22
N ASN A 71 14.71 6.77 -1.25
CA ASN A 71 15.07 6.02 -2.44
C ASN A 71 13.96 6.16 -3.49
N HIS A 72 14.14 7.09 -4.41
CA HIS A 72 13.10 7.43 -5.39
C HIS A 72 12.74 6.27 -6.31
N MET A 73 13.70 5.41 -6.66
CA MET A 73 13.41 4.23 -7.46
C MET A 73 12.51 3.26 -6.70
N LYS A 74 12.83 2.96 -5.45
CA LYS A 74 12.05 2.07 -4.60
C LYS A 74 10.64 2.61 -4.35
N VAL A 75 10.54 3.91 -4.05
CA VAL A 75 9.26 4.60 -3.85
C VAL A 75 8.44 4.58 -5.14
N GLY A 76 9.05 4.84 -6.28
CA GLY A 76 8.39 4.83 -7.58
C GLY A 76 7.82 3.46 -7.92
N ILE A 77 8.58 2.40 -7.70
CA ILE A 77 8.13 1.02 -7.95
C ILE A 77 6.93 0.69 -7.05
N LYS A 78 7.01 1.01 -5.76
CA LYS A 78 5.90 0.77 -4.81
C LYS A 78 4.66 1.56 -5.21
N PHE A 79 4.83 2.79 -5.67
CA PHE A 79 3.73 3.64 -6.12
C PHE A 79 3.04 3.03 -7.34
N VAL A 80 3.81 2.58 -8.33
CA VAL A 80 3.27 1.95 -9.54
C VAL A 80 2.49 0.68 -9.19
N ILE A 81 3.03 -0.18 -8.32
CA ILE A 81 2.36 -1.40 -7.88
C ILE A 81 1.05 -1.07 -7.18
N LEU A 82 1.06 -0.09 -6.27
CA LEU A 82 -0.15 0.34 -5.57
C LEU A 82 -1.18 0.94 -6.53
N ALA A 83 -0.74 1.69 -7.53
CA ALA A 83 -1.63 2.22 -8.58
C ALA A 83 -2.30 1.10 -9.37
N ILE A 84 -1.58 0.03 -9.69
CA ILE A 84 -2.14 -1.14 -10.36
C ILE A 84 -3.18 -1.82 -9.47
N ILE A 85 -2.89 -1.98 -8.17
CA ILE A 85 -3.84 -2.54 -7.20
C ILE A 85 -5.12 -1.69 -7.17
N LEU A 86 -4.99 -0.36 -7.12
CA LEU A 86 -6.13 0.54 -7.11
C LEU A 86 -6.97 0.43 -8.37
N VAL A 87 -6.34 0.40 -9.54
CA VAL A 87 -7.05 0.27 -10.82
C VAL A 87 -7.81 -1.06 -10.89
N LEU A 88 -7.15 -2.17 -10.56
CA LEU A 88 -7.79 -3.48 -10.56
C LEU A 88 -8.94 -3.53 -9.54
N GLY A 89 -8.72 -2.97 -8.35
CA GLY A 89 -9.72 -2.95 -7.31
C GLY A 89 -10.95 -2.15 -7.70
N TYR A 90 -10.77 -0.92 -8.19
CA TYR A 90 -11.90 -0.08 -8.58
C TYR A 90 -12.67 -0.62 -9.77
N LYS A 91 -12.03 -1.36 -10.66
CA LYS A 91 -12.72 -2.04 -11.75
C LYS A 91 -13.61 -3.19 -11.28
N ASN A 92 -13.30 -3.78 -10.13
CA ASN A 92 -13.91 -5.03 -9.66
C ASN A 92 -14.68 -4.87 -8.34
N VAL A 93 -14.55 -3.76 -7.62
CA VAL A 93 -15.14 -3.61 -6.28
C VAL A 93 -16.65 -3.72 -6.28
N LYS A 94 -17.32 -3.30 -7.36
CA LYS A 94 -18.79 -3.36 -7.49
C LYS A 94 -19.28 -4.70 -8.03
N LYS A 95 -18.39 -5.56 -8.50
CA LYS A 95 -18.79 -6.88 -9.01
C LYS A 95 -19.14 -7.79 -7.85
N PRO A 96 -20.25 -8.55 -7.92
CA PRO A 96 -20.60 -9.49 -6.86
C PRO A 96 -19.61 -10.66 -6.76
N VAL A 97 -18.96 -11.00 -7.86
CA VAL A 97 -17.93 -12.05 -7.91
C VAL A 97 -16.78 -11.58 -8.78
N VAL A 98 -15.56 -11.77 -8.29
CA VAL A 98 -14.33 -11.45 -9.01
C VAL A 98 -13.63 -12.75 -9.36
N SER A 99 -12.97 -12.81 -10.53
CA SER A 99 -12.22 -14.01 -10.89
C SER A 99 -11.13 -14.29 -9.86
N THR A 100 -10.88 -15.56 -9.55
CA THR A 100 -9.82 -15.97 -8.64
C THR A 100 -8.47 -15.48 -9.15
N LYS A 101 -8.28 -15.39 -10.47
CA LYS A 101 -7.05 -14.86 -11.07
C LYS A 101 -6.80 -13.40 -10.68
N VAL A 102 -7.83 -12.53 -10.78
CA VAL A 102 -7.70 -11.13 -10.41
C VAL A 102 -7.42 -10.99 -8.91
N TRP A 103 -8.15 -11.72 -8.08
CA TRP A 103 -7.94 -11.75 -6.63
C TRP A 103 -6.51 -12.17 -6.28
N ALA A 104 -6.01 -13.25 -6.91
CA ALA A 104 -4.65 -13.75 -6.66
C ALA A 104 -3.59 -12.75 -7.13
N ILE A 105 -3.80 -12.08 -8.27
CA ILE A 105 -2.89 -11.06 -8.76
C ILE A 105 -2.80 -9.90 -7.77
N MET A 106 -3.92 -9.46 -7.21
CA MET A 106 -3.92 -8.37 -6.23
C MET A 106 -3.15 -8.75 -4.96
N ILE A 107 -3.32 -9.98 -4.47
CA ILE A 107 -2.54 -10.48 -3.33
C ILE A 107 -1.05 -10.53 -3.67
N ALA A 108 -0.70 -11.04 -4.85
CA ALA A 108 0.69 -11.13 -5.28
C ALA A 108 1.33 -9.73 -5.35
N LEU A 109 0.62 -8.75 -5.89
CA LEU A 109 1.11 -7.37 -5.97
C LEU A 109 1.31 -6.77 -4.56
N ALA A 110 0.39 -7.02 -3.64
CA ALA A 110 0.50 -6.55 -2.26
C ALA A 110 1.71 -7.19 -1.57
N VAL A 111 1.94 -8.48 -1.75
CA VAL A 111 3.09 -9.18 -1.17
C VAL A 111 4.40 -8.67 -1.77
N VAL A 112 4.45 -8.46 -3.08
CA VAL A 112 5.64 -7.88 -3.74
C VAL A 112 5.94 -6.49 -3.16
N ASN A 113 4.92 -5.67 -2.97
CA ASN A 113 5.08 -4.36 -2.35
C ASN A 113 5.65 -4.45 -0.92
N LEU A 114 5.17 -5.42 -0.15
CA LEU A 114 5.69 -5.67 1.20
C LEU A 114 7.17 -6.06 1.15
N VAL A 115 7.55 -6.96 0.26
CA VAL A 115 8.94 -7.41 0.10
C VAL A 115 9.83 -6.22 -0.26
N ILE A 116 9.40 -5.38 -1.20
CA ILE A 116 10.15 -4.17 -1.58
C ILE A 116 10.30 -3.23 -0.38
N ALA A 117 9.24 -3.08 0.42
CA ALA A 117 9.27 -2.20 1.59
C ALA A 117 10.25 -2.68 2.67
N LEU A 118 10.38 -4.00 2.83
CA LEU A 118 11.26 -4.60 3.83
C LEU A 118 12.69 -4.82 3.31
N ALA A 119 12.90 -4.77 2.01
CA ALA A 119 14.23 -4.91 1.43
C ALA A 119 15.12 -3.72 1.80
N PRO A 120 16.40 -3.95 2.12
CA PRO A 120 17.32 -2.87 2.44
C PRO A 120 17.66 -1.99 1.24
#